data_8accc9930757746931527c2157291717
#
_entry.id   8accc9930757746931527c2157291717
#
_cell.length_a   1.000
_cell.length_b   1.000
_cell.length_c   1.000
_cell.angle_alpha   90.00
_cell.angle_beta   90.00
_cell.angle_gamma   90.00
#
_symmetry.space_group_name_H-M   'P 1'
#
loop_
_entity.id
_entity.type
_entity.pdbx_description
1 polymer ?
#
loop_
_entity_poly.entity_id
_entity_poly.type
_entity_poly.pdbx_seq_one_letter_code
_entity_poly.pdbx_strand_id
1 'polypeptide(L)'
;MVLKTSVFLSLLLVAVSCSSDSDETTVVNETKPLTQIEAHSVYMLNCASCHGEDGQLGASGAANLVASKMTEAQIKSTILKGNNKGMMPYEEILTTREIEGLVGIVKSLQLTK
;
A
#
# COMPACT_ATOMS: atom_id res chain seq x y z
N MET A 1 27.16 -75.80 0.05
CA MET A 1 26.43 -74.95 -0.90
C MET A 1 25.95 -73.72 -0.13
N VAL A 2 26.60 -72.63 -0.32
CA VAL A 2 26.25 -71.38 0.40
C VAL A 2 25.39 -70.52 -0.53
N LEU A 3 24.12 -70.37 -0.19
CA LEU A 3 23.20 -69.52 -0.92
C LEU A 3 23.33 -68.06 -0.40
N LYS A 4 23.95 -67.22 -1.20
CA LYS A 4 24.03 -65.80 -0.92
C LYS A 4 22.74 -65.12 -1.30
N THR A 5 21.88 -64.85 -0.34
CA THR A 5 20.76 -63.96 -0.51
C THR A 5 21.23 -62.49 -0.41
N SER A 6 21.33 -61.86 -1.56
CA SER A 6 21.63 -60.43 -1.65
C SER A 6 20.33 -59.64 -1.35
N VAL A 7 20.28 -59.03 -0.18
CA VAL A 7 19.19 -58.09 0.17
C VAL A 7 19.53 -56.75 -0.45
N PHE A 8 18.85 -56.43 -1.56
CA PHE A 8 18.87 -55.08 -2.12
C PHE A 8 18.02 -54.14 -1.22
N LEU A 9 18.70 -53.39 -0.41
CA LEU A 9 18.07 -52.30 0.34
C LEU A 9 17.83 -51.15 -0.60
N SER A 10 16.61 -51.08 -1.12
CA SER A 10 16.15 -49.99 -1.97
C SER A 10 15.87 -48.74 -1.12
N LEU A 11 16.84 -47.82 -1.15
CA LEU A 11 16.71 -46.53 -0.48
C LEU A 11 15.78 -45.63 -1.31
N LEU A 12 14.51 -45.55 -0.90
CA LEU A 12 13.56 -44.58 -1.46
C LEU A 12 13.94 -43.19 -1.03
N LEU A 13 14.60 -42.45 -1.90
CA LEU A 13 14.78 -40.98 -1.76
C LEU A 13 13.43 -40.33 -2.07
N VAL A 14 12.70 -39.95 -1.02
CA VAL A 14 11.56 -39.04 -1.13
C VAL A 14 12.11 -37.64 -1.34
N ALA A 15 12.15 -37.18 -2.57
CA ALA A 15 12.38 -35.79 -2.89
C ALA A 15 11.14 -34.99 -2.48
N VAL A 16 11.23 -34.32 -1.32
CA VAL A 16 10.28 -33.28 -0.93
C VAL A 16 10.52 -32.10 -1.84
N SER A 17 9.74 -32.00 -2.90
CA SER A 17 9.68 -30.83 -3.76
C SER A 17 8.94 -29.73 -2.99
N CYS A 18 9.67 -28.80 -2.39
CA CYS A 18 9.12 -27.53 -1.96
C CYS A 18 8.81 -26.73 -3.22
N SER A 19 7.58 -26.82 -3.68
CA SER A 19 7.03 -25.86 -4.64
C SER A 19 6.84 -24.54 -3.89
N SER A 20 7.82 -23.65 -4.01
CA SER A 20 7.63 -22.24 -3.67
C SER A 20 6.82 -21.63 -4.82
N ASP A 21 5.50 -21.71 -4.72
CA ASP A 21 4.61 -20.86 -5.48
C ASP A 21 4.71 -19.45 -4.91
N SER A 22 5.71 -18.73 -5.36
CA SER A 22 5.90 -17.32 -5.11
C SER A 22 6.20 -16.64 -6.43
N ASP A 23 5.23 -16.63 -7.30
CA ASP A 23 5.21 -15.71 -8.44
C ASP A 23 3.77 -15.45 -8.87
N GLU A 24 2.95 -14.95 -7.93
CA GLU A 24 1.85 -14.13 -8.32
C GLU A 24 2.41 -12.74 -8.58
N THR A 25 2.97 -12.56 -9.77
CA THR A 25 3.14 -11.24 -10.35
C THR A 25 1.74 -10.66 -10.46
N THR A 26 1.30 -10.00 -9.40
CA THR A 26 0.06 -9.21 -9.41
C THR A 26 0.28 -8.14 -10.47
N VAL A 27 -0.22 -8.42 -11.67
CA VAL A 27 -0.34 -7.41 -12.72
C VAL A 27 -1.27 -6.37 -12.13
N VAL A 28 -0.67 -5.32 -11.53
CA VAL A 28 -1.41 -4.17 -11.03
C VAL A 28 -2.15 -3.58 -12.21
N ASN A 29 -3.45 -3.84 -12.28
CA ASN A 29 -4.30 -3.28 -13.30
C ASN A 29 -4.42 -1.77 -13.03
N GLU A 30 -3.54 -1.00 -13.67
CA GLU A 30 -3.43 0.46 -13.57
C GLU A 30 -4.76 1.19 -13.82
N THR A 31 -5.72 0.50 -14.44
CA THR A 31 -7.02 1.11 -14.80
C THR A 31 -8.07 0.96 -13.70
N LYS A 32 -7.86 0.07 -12.71
CA LYS A 32 -8.82 -0.12 -11.62
C LYS A 32 -8.52 0.83 -10.47
N PRO A 33 -9.51 1.56 -9.92
CA PRO A 33 -9.32 2.37 -8.71
C PRO A 33 -8.78 1.54 -7.54
N LEU A 34 -8.02 2.16 -6.64
CA LEU A 34 -7.61 1.51 -5.39
C LEU A 34 -8.85 1.15 -4.56
N THR A 35 -8.80 0.00 -3.93
CA THR A 35 -9.72 -0.32 -2.84
C THR A 35 -9.46 0.62 -1.66
N GLN A 36 -10.43 0.73 -0.74
CA GLN A 36 -10.28 1.53 0.48
C GLN A 36 -9.07 1.08 1.32
N ILE A 37 -8.80 -0.23 1.38
CA ILE A 37 -7.66 -0.79 2.12
C ILE A 37 -6.33 -0.40 1.48
N GLU A 38 -6.22 -0.51 0.16
CA GLU A 38 -5.02 -0.11 -0.58
C GLU A 38 -4.76 1.40 -0.44
N ALA A 39 -5.78 2.23 -0.62
CA ALA A 39 -5.67 3.67 -0.46
C ALA A 39 -5.29 4.08 0.97
N HIS A 40 -5.84 3.40 1.99
CA HIS A 40 -5.46 3.61 3.39
C HIS A 40 -4.00 3.23 3.63
N SER A 41 -3.50 2.16 3.04
CA SER A 41 -2.10 1.77 3.13
C SER A 41 -1.18 2.84 2.54
N VAL A 42 -1.52 3.40 1.38
CA VAL A 42 -0.78 4.52 0.77
C VAL A 42 -0.79 5.75 1.69
N TYR A 43 -1.93 6.06 2.31
CA TYR A 43 -2.06 7.15 3.28
C TYR A 43 -1.15 6.94 4.50
N MET A 44 -1.15 5.76 5.09
CA MET A 44 -0.31 5.43 6.25
C MET A 44 1.18 5.59 5.96
N LEU A 45 1.62 5.20 4.77
CA LEU A 45 3.02 5.28 4.37
C LEU A 45 3.50 6.70 4.07
N ASN A 46 2.64 7.57 3.52
CA ASN A 46 3.07 8.86 2.96
C ASN A 46 2.51 10.07 3.69
N CYS A 47 1.41 9.96 4.41
CA CYS A 47 0.66 11.09 4.95
C CYS A 47 0.56 11.07 6.48
N ALA A 48 0.41 9.89 7.08
CA ALA A 48 0.10 9.73 8.50
C ALA A 48 1.20 10.26 9.43
N SER A 49 2.46 10.28 9.02
CA SER A 49 3.56 10.82 9.83
C SER A 49 3.38 12.30 10.18
N CYS A 50 2.74 13.07 9.31
CA CYS A 50 2.44 14.47 9.53
C CYS A 50 0.99 14.72 9.91
N HIS A 51 0.05 14.07 9.23
CA HIS A 51 -1.39 14.31 9.43
C HIS A 51 -2.02 13.43 10.51
N GLY A 52 -1.39 12.30 10.88
CA GLY A 52 -1.96 11.29 11.77
C GLY A 52 -2.83 10.29 11.03
N GLU A 53 -3.06 9.13 11.62
CA GLU A 53 -3.95 8.12 11.08
C GLU A 53 -5.40 8.64 10.97
N ASP A 54 -5.80 9.46 11.95
CA ASP A 54 -7.10 10.12 12.02
C ASP A 54 -7.16 11.49 11.32
N GLY A 55 -6.06 11.94 10.72
CA GLY A 55 -5.95 13.22 10.03
C GLY A 55 -5.85 14.44 10.93
N GLN A 56 -5.60 14.30 12.25
CA GLN A 56 -5.65 15.39 13.22
C GLN A 56 -4.33 15.67 13.96
N LEU A 57 -3.25 14.92 13.65
CA LEU A 57 -2.00 15.00 14.38
C LEU A 57 -1.34 16.40 14.34
N GLY A 58 -1.35 17.06 13.18
CA GLY A 58 -0.77 18.40 13.03
C GLY A 58 0.74 18.47 13.21
N ALA A 59 1.49 17.38 13.00
CA ALA A 59 2.94 17.38 13.12
C ALA A 59 3.57 18.37 12.13
N SER A 60 4.56 19.13 12.60
CA SER A 60 5.24 20.17 11.80
C SER A 60 4.29 21.20 11.16
N GLY A 61 3.13 21.45 11.78
CA GLY A 61 2.13 22.38 11.27
C GLY A 61 1.24 21.84 10.16
N ALA A 62 1.21 20.51 9.97
CA ALA A 62 0.32 19.87 9.01
C ALA A 62 -1.15 20.21 9.30
N ALA A 63 -1.91 20.43 8.23
CA ALA A 63 -3.32 20.77 8.34
C ALA A 63 -4.14 19.63 8.97
N ASN A 64 -5.14 20.00 9.78
CA ASN A 64 -6.16 19.06 10.25
C ASN A 64 -7.09 18.69 9.07
N LEU A 65 -7.02 17.45 8.63
CA LEU A 65 -7.77 16.97 7.47
C LEU A 65 -9.27 16.83 7.77
N VAL A 66 -9.63 16.49 9.00
CA VAL A 66 -11.04 16.40 9.44
C VAL A 66 -11.72 17.76 9.41
N ALA A 67 -11.01 18.81 9.82
CA ALA A 67 -11.54 20.15 9.80
C ALA A 67 -11.50 20.81 8.41
N SER A 68 -10.79 20.21 7.47
CA SER A 68 -10.64 20.73 6.09
C SER A 68 -11.99 20.81 5.37
N LYS A 69 -12.16 21.83 4.54
CA LYS A 69 -13.31 22.01 3.65
C LYS A 69 -12.92 22.01 2.19
N MET A 70 -11.74 21.51 1.88
CA MET A 70 -11.23 21.45 0.52
C MET A 70 -12.11 20.53 -0.35
N THR A 71 -12.32 20.94 -1.57
CA THR A 71 -12.94 20.09 -2.61
C THR A 71 -11.95 19.00 -3.05
N GLU A 72 -12.43 17.95 -3.71
CA GLU A 72 -11.58 16.89 -4.26
C GLU A 72 -10.50 17.45 -5.19
N ALA A 73 -10.85 18.39 -6.06
CA ALA A 73 -9.92 19.05 -6.96
C ALA A 73 -8.81 19.81 -6.21
N GLN A 74 -9.16 20.48 -5.11
CA GLN A 74 -8.19 21.19 -4.27
C GLN A 74 -7.29 20.22 -3.52
N ILE A 75 -7.84 19.14 -2.97
CA ILE A 75 -7.08 18.07 -2.31
C ILE A 75 -6.09 17.47 -3.31
N LYS A 76 -6.56 17.06 -4.49
CA LYS A 76 -5.73 16.50 -5.55
C LYS A 76 -4.60 17.45 -5.94
N SER A 77 -4.91 18.71 -6.18
CA SER A 77 -3.89 19.72 -6.52
C SER A 77 -2.85 19.90 -5.42
N THR A 78 -3.27 19.87 -4.16
CA THR A 78 -2.37 20.00 -3.01
C THR A 78 -1.46 18.77 -2.88
N ILE A 79 -1.98 17.56 -3.07
CA ILE A 79 -1.17 16.34 -3.06
C ILE A 79 -0.13 16.37 -4.19
N LEU A 80 -0.55 16.72 -5.40
CA LEU A 80 0.35 16.78 -6.56
C LEU A 80 1.47 17.79 -6.36
N LYS A 81 1.15 19.01 -5.97
CA LYS A 81 2.06 20.18 -5.99
C LYS A 81 2.66 20.54 -4.64
N GLY A 82 2.18 19.90 -3.57
CA GLY A 82 2.51 20.35 -2.21
C GLY A 82 1.94 21.73 -1.92
N ASN A 83 2.46 22.36 -0.88
CA ASN A 83 2.13 23.74 -0.54
C ASN A 83 3.34 24.49 0.06
N ASN A 84 3.22 25.80 0.18
CA ASN A 84 4.26 26.65 0.75
C ASN A 84 4.32 26.61 2.30
N LYS A 85 3.59 25.67 2.94
CA LYS A 85 3.55 25.48 4.40
C LYS A 85 4.29 24.22 4.86
N GLY A 86 5.07 23.60 3.96
CA GLY A 86 5.92 22.45 4.28
C GLY A 86 5.44 21.11 3.76
N MET A 87 4.27 21.02 3.15
CA MET A 87 3.85 19.78 2.46
C MET A 87 4.58 19.66 1.12
N MET A 88 5.31 18.56 0.95
CA MET A 88 6.04 18.29 -0.28
C MET A 88 5.10 17.86 -1.43
N PRO A 89 5.53 18.02 -2.71
CA PRO A 89 4.79 17.53 -3.86
C PRO A 89 4.96 16.02 -4.02
N TYR A 90 3.89 15.32 -4.43
CA TYR A 90 3.88 13.87 -4.64
C TYR A 90 3.69 13.46 -6.11
N GLU A 91 3.68 14.43 -7.04
CA GLU A 91 3.47 14.18 -8.46
C GLU A 91 4.43 13.17 -9.07
N GLU A 92 5.71 13.21 -8.65
CA GLU A 92 6.76 12.30 -9.12
C GLU A 92 6.95 11.05 -8.22
N ILE A 93 6.20 10.96 -7.13
CA ILE A 93 6.37 9.92 -6.10
C ILE A 93 5.24 8.89 -6.19
N LEU A 94 4.02 9.35 -6.42
CA LEU A 94 2.82 8.53 -6.43
C LEU A 94 2.20 8.47 -7.82
N THR A 95 1.62 7.32 -8.14
CA THR A 95 0.84 7.14 -9.37
C THR A 95 -0.46 7.94 -9.31
N THR A 96 -1.04 8.24 -10.47
CA THR A 96 -2.37 8.89 -10.55
C THR A 96 -3.42 8.11 -9.76
N ARG A 97 -3.38 6.79 -9.81
CA ARG A 97 -4.29 5.89 -9.10
C ARG A 97 -4.16 6.03 -7.58
N GLU A 98 -2.95 6.14 -7.06
CA GLU A 98 -2.70 6.36 -5.63
C GLU A 98 -3.17 7.74 -5.19
N ILE A 99 -2.92 8.76 -5.98
CA ILE A 99 -3.38 10.12 -5.71
C ILE A 99 -4.91 10.19 -5.65
N GLU A 100 -5.62 9.55 -6.58
CA GLU A 100 -7.09 9.47 -6.54
C GLU A 100 -7.59 8.72 -5.29
N GLY A 101 -6.91 7.63 -4.92
CA GLY A 101 -7.20 6.90 -3.68
C GLY A 101 -7.03 7.78 -2.44
N LEU A 102 -5.96 8.56 -2.37
CA LEU A 102 -5.70 9.51 -1.28
C LEU A 102 -6.75 10.63 -1.20
N VAL A 103 -7.22 11.14 -2.34
CA VAL A 103 -8.33 12.11 -2.37
C VAL A 103 -9.55 11.49 -1.68
N GLY A 104 -9.88 10.23 -1.98
CA GLY A 104 -10.98 9.50 -1.32
C GLY A 104 -10.78 9.37 0.19
N ILE A 105 -9.56 9.04 0.66
CA ILE A 105 -9.24 8.96 2.09
C ILE A 105 -9.46 10.32 2.78
N VAL A 106 -8.91 11.39 2.23
CA VAL A 106 -9.08 12.74 2.82
C VAL A 106 -10.55 13.16 2.85
N LYS A 107 -11.31 12.85 1.80
CA LYS A 107 -12.77 13.11 1.79
C LYS A 107 -13.50 12.32 2.86
N SER A 108 -13.14 11.05 3.09
CA SER A 108 -13.75 10.25 4.15
C SER A 108 -13.47 10.83 5.54
N LEU A 109 -12.24 11.31 5.79
CA LEU A 109 -11.88 11.98 7.04
C LEU A 109 -12.71 13.25 7.28
N GLN A 110 -13.01 14.03 6.26
CA GLN A 110 -13.87 15.23 6.37
C GLN A 110 -15.31 14.90 6.82
N LEU A 111 -15.77 13.66 6.62
CA LEU A 111 -17.11 13.21 6.98
C LEU A 111 -17.22 12.67 8.42
N THR A 112 -16.11 12.51 9.12
CA THR A 112 -16.07 11.93 10.48
C THR A 112 -16.37 12.94 11.61
N LYS A 113 -16.97 14.07 11.31
CA LYS A 113 -17.35 15.12 12.30
C LYS A 113 -18.52 14.71 13.14
#